data_3ededa5c04c36d984a831d5950923d98
#
_entry.id   3ededa5c04c36d984a831d5950923d98
#
_cell.length_a   1.000
_cell.length_b   1.000
_cell.length_c   1.000
_cell.angle_alpha   90.00
_cell.angle_beta   90.00
_cell.angle_gamma   90.00
#
_symmetry.space_group_name_H-M   'P 1'
#
loop_
_entity.id
_entity.type
_entity.pdbx_description
1 polymer ?
#
loop_
_entity_poly.entity_id
_entity_poly.type
_entity_poly.pdbx_seq_one_letter_code
_entity_poly.pdbx_strand_id
1 'polypeptide(L)'
;GLGFLYDFDQAGGIGGSGQWTVWERIQAILTGYYKTPTNQPDPNNLRWSNVIADLMIPQRTLLGGWCVGIPCFYLLETLFRPDRAFPELTAENGKKKKGLRGLILLGFWGGLLPLVHTHTFVALALCSLGVMIYDLIHGDPEKQFRRPEILLRYVVYGGIAVIVALPQLIGFTFAQAFQEEGGNTFLTLQFNWVNNPGGNGMRDLYLWFYLKNIGLPFGILWLTVLEINPKNRRIFSGAAVIILAAELIRFQPNEYDNNKLFYLAWMLCCMVVANWVKKIWERLKGMRGRYALAAMTAVAVFLSAGLSISRECV
;
A
#
# COMPACT_ATOMS: atom_id res chain seq x y z
N GLY A 1 4.49 13.15 -2.48
CA GLY A 1 3.48 13.90 -3.23
C GLY A 1 3.91 15.32 -3.55
N LEU A 2 2.95 16.13 -3.91
CA LEU A 2 3.17 17.56 -4.21
C LEU A 2 2.96 18.46 -2.98
N GLY A 3 2.82 17.88 -1.79
CA GLY A 3 2.51 18.59 -0.56
C GLY A 3 3.47 19.72 -0.22
N PHE A 4 4.75 19.52 -0.49
CA PHE A 4 5.76 20.55 -0.26
C PHE A 4 5.48 21.88 -1.00
N LEU A 5 4.75 21.86 -2.12
CA LEU A 5 4.38 23.08 -2.84
C LEU A 5 3.33 23.90 -2.08
N TYR A 6 2.51 23.26 -1.27
CA TYR A 6 1.45 23.89 -0.48
C TYR A 6 1.93 24.37 0.87
N ASP A 7 2.81 23.63 1.53
CA ASP A 7 3.35 23.99 2.85
C ASP A 7 4.17 25.29 2.81
N PHE A 8 4.70 25.64 1.66
CA PHE A 8 5.41 26.87 1.45
C PHE A 8 4.63 28.14 1.75
N ASP A 9 3.40 28.21 1.29
CA ASP A 9 2.58 29.41 1.41
C ASP A 9 1.99 29.54 2.83
N GLN A 10 1.93 28.44 3.59
CA GLN A 10 1.29 28.40 4.92
C GLN A 10 2.26 28.48 6.10
N ALA A 11 3.51 28.10 5.91
CA ALA A 11 4.46 28.04 7.03
C ALA A 11 4.82 29.41 7.64
N GLY A 12 4.12 30.50 7.24
CA GLY A 12 4.43 31.85 7.72
C GLY A 12 5.91 32.15 7.54
N GLY A 13 6.48 31.58 6.49
CA GLY A 13 7.89 31.58 6.26
C GLY A 13 8.45 32.98 6.31
N ILE A 14 9.69 33.08 6.32
CA ILE A 14 10.48 34.31 6.43
C ILE A 14 9.72 35.51 5.85
N GLY A 15 9.01 36.26 6.73
CA GLY A 15 8.36 37.50 6.37
C GLY A 15 6.84 37.55 6.22
N GLY A 16 6.09 36.47 6.38
CA GLY A 16 4.60 36.49 6.53
C GLY A 16 3.74 37.08 5.42
N SER A 17 4.27 37.36 4.23
CA SER A 17 3.56 38.14 3.23
C SER A 17 3.18 37.36 1.95
N GLY A 18 3.33 36.06 1.90
CA GLY A 18 2.87 35.23 0.77
C GLY A 18 3.58 35.47 -0.58
N GLN A 19 4.52 36.39 -0.65
CA GLN A 19 5.22 36.76 -1.90
C GLN A 19 6.67 36.25 -1.94
N TRP A 20 6.84 34.95 -1.75
CA TRP A 20 8.17 34.37 -1.89
C TRP A 20 8.55 34.18 -3.36
N THR A 21 9.78 34.56 -3.68
CA THR A 21 10.40 34.19 -4.96
C THR A 21 10.61 32.69 -5.03
N VAL A 22 10.72 32.16 -6.21
CA VAL A 22 11.04 30.73 -6.43
C VAL A 22 12.34 30.32 -5.73
N TRP A 23 13.31 31.24 -5.67
CA TRP A 23 14.59 31.00 -5.00
C TRP A 23 14.46 30.89 -3.47
N GLU A 24 13.72 31.79 -2.85
CA GLU A 24 13.43 31.73 -1.40
C GLU A 24 12.69 30.45 -1.02
N ARG A 25 11.78 30.02 -1.88
CA ARG A 25 11.07 28.72 -1.71
C ARG A 25 12.05 27.55 -1.77
N ILE A 26 12.95 27.51 -2.75
CA ILE A 26 13.98 26.48 -2.86
C ILE A 26 14.89 26.50 -1.62
N GLN A 27 15.34 27.66 -1.17
CA GLN A 27 16.16 27.77 0.03
C GLN A 27 15.44 27.26 1.27
N ALA A 28 14.18 27.64 1.46
CA ALA A 28 13.37 27.15 2.59
C ALA A 28 13.21 25.64 2.58
N ILE A 29 13.03 25.01 1.40
CA ILE A 29 13.04 23.54 1.26
C ILE A 29 14.38 22.98 1.76
N LEU A 30 15.48 23.47 1.22
CA LEU A 30 16.81 22.94 1.51
C LEU A 30 17.23 23.15 2.97
N THR A 31 16.69 24.16 3.64
CA THR A 31 16.95 24.46 5.06
C THR A 31 15.95 23.79 6.02
N GLY A 32 15.00 23.01 5.51
CA GLY A 32 14.05 22.26 6.34
C GLY A 32 12.95 23.10 7.03
N TYR A 33 12.72 24.32 6.58
CA TYR A 33 11.69 25.19 7.19
C TYR A 33 10.25 24.84 6.81
N TYR A 34 10.01 23.97 5.87
CA TYR A 34 8.64 23.55 5.58
C TYR A 34 8.15 22.48 6.55
N LYS A 35 6.87 22.50 6.86
CA LYS A 35 6.22 21.46 7.65
C LYS A 35 5.73 20.35 6.74
N THR A 36 6.15 19.13 7.00
CA THR A 36 5.46 17.98 6.41
C THR A 36 4.09 17.84 7.06
N PRO A 37 3.02 17.50 6.30
CA PRO A 37 1.74 17.20 6.90
C PRO A 37 1.92 16.01 7.85
N THR A 38 1.55 16.22 9.10
CA THR A 38 1.42 15.16 10.10
C THR A 38 -0.03 14.69 10.15
N ASN A 39 -0.38 13.81 11.06
CA ASN A 39 -1.75 13.30 11.26
C ASN A 39 -2.79 14.37 11.69
N GLN A 40 -2.50 15.63 11.48
CA GLN A 40 -3.41 16.75 11.79
C GLN A 40 -4.22 17.14 10.55
N PRO A 41 -5.45 17.64 10.73
CA PRO A 41 -6.22 18.22 9.63
C PRO A 41 -5.42 19.30 8.94
N ASP A 42 -5.08 19.09 7.68
CA ASP A 42 -4.38 20.05 6.85
C ASP A 42 -5.38 20.85 6.02
N PRO A 43 -5.33 22.20 6.04
CA PRO A 43 -6.25 23.03 5.26
C PRO A 43 -6.13 22.80 3.75
N ASN A 44 -4.97 22.33 3.26
CA ASN A 44 -4.76 21.96 1.87
C ASN A 44 -5.15 20.50 1.57
N ASN A 45 -5.74 19.80 2.55
CA ASN A 45 -6.15 18.41 2.41
C ASN A 45 -4.99 17.47 2.02
N LEU A 46 -3.81 17.71 2.59
CA LEU A 46 -2.67 16.81 2.49
C LEU A 46 -2.81 15.72 3.54
N ARG A 47 -3.00 14.48 3.09
CA ARG A 47 -3.33 13.34 3.94
C ARG A 47 -2.29 12.24 3.90
N TRP A 48 -1.33 12.34 3.00
CA TRP A 48 -0.29 11.34 2.81
C TRP A 48 0.96 11.77 3.58
N SER A 49 1.05 11.34 4.83
CA SER A 49 2.16 11.67 5.72
C SER A 49 3.41 10.82 5.44
N ASN A 50 4.51 11.14 6.12
CA ASN A 50 5.70 10.32 6.12
C ASN A 50 5.44 9.01 6.90
N VAL A 51 5.29 7.91 6.19
CA VAL A 51 4.96 6.60 6.78
C VAL A 51 5.99 6.14 7.81
N ILE A 52 7.25 6.53 7.66
CA ILE A 52 8.32 6.15 8.60
C ILE A 52 8.18 6.96 9.89
N ALA A 53 8.22 8.29 9.79
CA ALA A 53 8.21 9.17 10.94
C ALA A 53 6.85 9.21 11.67
N ASP A 54 5.74 9.22 10.91
CA ASP A 54 4.42 9.43 11.49
C ASP A 54 3.70 8.12 11.86
N LEU A 55 4.10 6.99 11.29
CA LEU A 55 3.43 5.71 11.52
C LEU A 55 4.36 4.62 12.05
N MET A 56 5.50 4.34 11.40
CA MET A 56 6.34 3.20 11.80
C MET A 56 7.07 3.45 13.13
N ILE A 57 7.58 4.66 13.35
CA ILE A 57 8.30 5.00 14.58
C ILE A 57 7.34 5.08 15.77
N PRO A 58 6.22 5.83 15.72
CA PRO A 58 5.29 5.91 16.85
C PRO A 58 4.50 4.63 17.06
N GLN A 59 4.15 3.92 15.98
CA GLN A 59 3.33 2.72 16.02
C GLN A 59 4.17 1.47 15.71
N ARG A 60 4.90 0.99 16.70
CA ARG A 60 5.76 -0.21 16.58
C ARG A 60 5.01 -1.44 16.09
N THR A 61 3.71 -1.52 16.38
CA THR A 61 2.82 -2.59 15.88
C THR A 61 2.68 -2.57 14.37
N LEU A 62 2.65 -1.40 13.73
CA LEU A 62 2.66 -1.29 12.28
C LEU A 62 3.96 -1.86 11.68
N LEU A 63 5.11 -1.46 12.23
CA LEU A 63 6.42 -1.96 11.79
C LEU A 63 6.48 -3.49 11.95
N GLY A 64 6.12 -4.01 13.13
CA GLY A 64 6.04 -5.44 13.38
C GLY A 64 5.09 -6.16 12.42
N GLY A 65 3.91 -5.57 12.17
CA GLY A 65 2.94 -6.09 11.21
C GLY A 65 3.49 -6.16 9.78
N TRP A 66 4.28 -5.19 9.35
CA TRP A 66 4.93 -5.23 8.04
C TRP A 66 6.07 -6.24 7.98
N CYS A 67 6.86 -6.38 9.04
CA CYS A 67 7.92 -7.40 9.12
C CYS A 67 7.36 -8.82 8.95
N VAL A 68 6.17 -9.11 9.47
CA VAL A 68 5.48 -10.39 9.29
C VAL A 68 4.68 -10.43 7.98
N GLY A 69 4.01 -9.33 7.63
CA GLY A 69 3.11 -9.25 6.47
C GLY A 69 3.82 -9.32 5.13
N ILE A 70 4.96 -8.62 4.96
CA ILE A 70 5.70 -8.63 3.69
C ILE A 70 6.13 -10.04 3.27
N PRO A 71 6.69 -10.89 4.13
CA PRO A 71 6.89 -12.30 3.82
C PRO A 71 5.61 -13.04 3.42
N CYS A 72 4.46 -12.74 4.06
CA CYS A 72 3.18 -13.33 3.67
C CYS A 72 2.74 -12.91 2.25
N PHE A 73 2.89 -11.65 1.88
CA PHE A 73 2.63 -11.20 0.49
C PHE A 73 3.57 -11.89 -0.51
N TYR A 74 4.83 -12.07 -0.16
CA TYR A 74 5.79 -12.80 -0.98
C TYR A 74 5.38 -14.28 -1.15
N LEU A 75 5.01 -14.95 -0.07
CA LEU A 75 4.51 -16.34 -0.12
C LEU A 75 3.22 -16.44 -0.94
N LEU A 76 2.30 -15.49 -0.81
CA LEU A 76 1.08 -15.43 -1.61
C LEU A 76 1.38 -15.31 -3.10
N GLU A 77 2.36 -14.47 -3.49
CA GLU A 77 2.77 -14.33 -4.89
C GLU A 77 3.40 -15.63 -5.43
N THR A 78 4.10 -16.38 -4.58
CA THR A 78 4.77 -17.62 -4.98
C THR A 78 3.90 -18.88 -4.83
N LEU A 79 2.64 -18.72 -4.40
CA LEU A 79 1.72 -19.83 -4.10
C LEU A 79 1.55 -20.82 -5.26
N PHE A 80 1.63 -20.33 -6.50
CA PHE A 80 1.54 -21.13 -7.72
C PHE A 80 2.88 -21.27 -8.46
N ARG A 81 3.99 -20.89 -7.81
CA ARG A 81 5.35 -20.96 -8.35
C ARG A 81 6.27 -21.69 -7.39
N PRO A 82 6.05 -22.97 -7.16
CA PRO A 82 6.81 -23.76 -6.19
C PRO A 82 8.31 -23.81 -6.48
N ASP A 83 8.71 -23.60 -7.74
CA ASP A 83 10.08 -23.60 -8.22
C ASP A 83 10.90 -22.37 -7.78
N ARG A 84 10.25 -21.29 -7.33
CA ARG A 84 10.89 -20.03 -6.94
C ARG A 84 10.90 -19.75 -5.44
N ALA A 85 9.98 -20.34 -4.70
CA ALA A 85 9.84 -20.11 -3.27
C ALA A 85 10.25 -21.33 -2.47
N PHE A 86 11.43 -21.38 -1.96
CA PHE A 86 11.88 -22.46 -1.09
C PHE A 86 11.74 -23.87 -1.74
N PRO A 87 12.71 -24.30 -2.57
CA PRO A 87 12.72 -25.63 -3.19
C PRO A 87 12.49 -26.75 -2.18
N GLU A 88 12.98 -26.57 -0.95
CA GLU A 88 12.83 -27.50 0.17
C GLU A 88 11.38 -27.68 0.65
N LEU A 89 10.52 -26.68 0.45
CA LEU A 89 9.09 -26.75 0.78
C LEU A 89 8.26 -27.44 -0.33
N THR A 90 8.86 -27.64 -1.49
CA THR A 90 8.17 -28.14 -2.70
C THR A 90 8.67 -29.51 -3.17
N ALA A 91 9.87 -29.92 -2.73
CA ALA A 91 10.49 -31.19 -3.13
C ALA A 91 10.46 -32.23 -2.01
N GLU A 92 9.64 -33.24 -2.14
CA GLU A 92 9.75 -34.48 -1.38
C GLU A 92 9.62 -35.66 -2.33
N ASN A 93 10.67 -36.48 -2.43
CA ASN A 93 10.73 -37.76 -3.15
C ASN A 93 10.38 -37.70 -4.65
N GLY A 94 10.91 -36.71 -5.39
CA GLY A 94 10.77 -36.69 -6.87
C GLY A 94 9.36 -36.50 -7.41
N LYS A 95 8.34 -36.48 -6.56
CA LYS A 95 6.96 -36.10 -6.92
C LYS A 95 6.74 -34.69 -6.42
N LYS A 96 6.43 -33.77 -7.34
CA LYS A 96 6.01 -32.39 -7.00
C LYS A 96 4.83 -32.47 -6.02
N LYS A 97 5.11 -32.52 -4.72
CA LYS A 97 4.05 -32.32 -3.73
C LYS A 97 3.50 -30.91 -3.93
N LYS A 98 2.20 -30.80 -3.96
CA LYS A 98 1.40 -29.62 -4.38
C LYS A 98 1.59 -28.37 -3.51
N GLY A 99 2.79 -28.09 -2.97
CA GLY A 99 3.10 -26.88 -2.19
C GLY A 99 2.24 -26.71 -0.91
N LEU A 100 1.71 -27.81 -0.36
CA LEU A 100 0.84 -27.79 0.82
C LEU A 100 1.54 -27.15 2.05
N ARG A 101 2.83 -27.42 2.23
CA ARG A 101 3.63 -26.84 3.31
C ARG A 101 3.67 -25.32 3.23
N GLY A 102 3.84 -24.75 2.02
CA GLY A 102 3.80 -23.31 1.80
C GLY A 102 2.44 -22.69 2.14
N LEU A 103 1.34 -23.39 1.82
CA LEU A 103 -0.01 -22.95 2.18
C LEU A 103 -0.24 -22.94 3.69
N ILE A 104 0.21 -24.01 4.38
CA ILE A 104 0.13 -24.12 5.83
C ILE A 104 0.96 -23.01 6.49
N LEU A 105 2.20 -22.80 6.00
CA LEU A 105 3.07 -21.74 6.50
C LEU A 105 2.45 -20.36 6.32
N LEU A 106 1.94 -20.06 5.11
CA LEU A 106 1.27 -18.78 4.84
C LEU A 106 0.02 -18.60 5.72
N GLY A 107 -0.78 -19.66 5.89
CA GLY A 107 -1.96 -19.61 6.75
C GLY A 107 -1.61 -19.37 8.22
N PHE A 108 -0.61 -20.06 8.72
CA PHE A 108 -0.13 -19.89 10.10
C PHE A 108 0.45 -18.48 10.34
N TRP A 109 1.43 -18.06 9.52
CA TRP A 109 2.03 -16.73 9.66
C TRP A 109 1.02 -15.60 9.43
N GLY A 110 0.18 -15.72 8.41
CA GLY A 110 -0.89 -14.76 8.15
C GLY A 110 -1.89 -14.68 9.31
N GLY A 111 -2.24 -15.82 9.89
CA GLY A 111 -3.15 -15.90 11.05
C GLY A 111 -2.58 -15.31 12.34
N LEU A 112 -1.26 -15.20 12.49
CA LEU A 112 -0.62 -14.53 13.63
C LEU A 112 -0.63 -13.00 13.52
N LEU A 113 -0.89 -12.44 12.31
CA LEU A 113 -0.87 -10.98 12.11
C LEU A 113 -1.78 -10.20 13.05
N PRO A 114 -3.00 -10.62 13.41
CA PRO A 114 -3.84 -9.86 14.35
C PRO A 114 -3.21 -9.66 15.73
N LEU A 115 -2.30 -10.55 16.16
CA LEU A 115 -1.56 -10.38 17.41
C LEU A 115 -0.60 -9.19 17.38
N VAL A 116 -0.17 -8.79 16.19
CA VAL A 116 0.79 -7.71 15.97
C VAL A 116 0.10 -6.49 15.38
N HIS A 117 -0.66 -6.66 14.27
CA HIS A 117 -1.28 -5.56 13.54
C HIS A 117 -2.47 -6.03 12.68
N THR A 118 -3.68 -5.80 13.15
CA THR A 118 -4.93 -6.24 12.52
C THR A 118 -5.09 -5.68 11.10
N HIS A 119 -4.70 -4.43 10.84
CA HIS A 119 -4.80 -3.84 9.49
C HIS A 119 -3.97 -4.57 8.45
N THR A 120 -2.78 -5.06 8.83
CA THR A 120 -1.95 -5.87 7.91
C THR A 120 -2.62 -7.21 7.60
N PHE A 121 -3.31 -7.82 8.59
CA PHE A 121 -4.13 -9.02 8.35
C PHE A 121 -5.27 -8.74 7.37
N VAL A 122 -6.01 -7.65 7.56
CA VAL A 122 -7.08 -7.24 6.64
C VAL A 122 -6.53 -6.99 5.25
N ALA A 123 -5.40 -6.28 5.12
CA ALA A 123 -4.75 -6.05 3.83
C ALA A 123 -4.32 -7.36 3.16
N LEU A 124 -3.77 -8.32 3.91
CA LEU A 124 -3.41 -9.66 3.37
C LEU A 124 -4.65 -10.42 2.90
N ALA A 125 -5.75 -10.38 3.66
CA ALA A 125 -7.01 -11.03 3.27
C ALA A 125 -7.60 -10.42 2.00
N LEU A 126 -7.66 -9.09 1.90
CA LEU A 126 -8.14 -8.38 0.71
C LEU A 126 -7.24 -8.62 -0.51
N CYS A 127 -5.92 -8.60 -0.31
CA CYS A 127 -4.97 -8.93 -1.36
C CYS A 127 -5.19 -10.37 -1.85
N SER A 128 -5.34 -11.32 -0.93
CA SER A 128 -5.60 -12.73 -1.26
C SER A 128 -6.90 -12.90 -2.03
N LEU A 129 -7.94 -12.16 -1.68
CA LEU A 129 -9.20 -12.15 -2.42
C LEU A 129 -8.99 -11.66 -3.87
N GLY A 130 -8.28 -10.55 -4.06
CA GLY A 130 -8.01 -10.01 -5.40
C GLY A 130 -7.18 -10.96 -6.25
N VAL A 131 -6.12 -11.53 -5.68
CA VAL A 131 -5.27 -12.52 -6.36
C VAL A 131 -6.04 -13.82 -6.64
N MET A 132 -6.88 -14.28 -5.72
CA MET A 132 -7.74 -15.45 -5.91
C MET A 132 -8.72 -15.23 -7.08
N ILE A 133 -9.39 -14.10 -7.12
CA ILE A 133 -10.32 -13.77 -8.23
C ILE A 133 -9.55 -13.77 -9.56
N TYR A 134 -8.38 -13.16 -9.60
CA TYR A 134 -7.53 -13.15 -10.78
C TYR A 134 -7.17 -14.58 -11.23
N ASP A 135 -6.70 -15.42 -10.29
CA ASP A 135 -6.29 -16.81 -10.57
C ASP A 135 -7.47 -17.69 -11.02
N LEU A 136 -8.68 -17.48 -10.46
CA LEU A 136 -9.89 -18.20 -10.89
C LEU A 136 -10.35 -17.79 -12.28
N ILE A 137 -10.18 -16.52 -12.67
CA ILE A 137 -10.55 -16.03 -14.00
C ILE A 137 -9.55 -16.51 -15.05
N HIS A 138 -8.25 -16.33 -14.81
CA HIS A 138 -7.21 -16.57 -15.81
C HIS A 138 -6.63 -18.00 -15.76
N GLY A 139 -6.85 -18.70 -14.64
CA GLY A 139 -6.26 -20.02 -14.40
C GLY A 139 -4.78 -19.93 -13.98
N ASP A 140 -4.21 -21.11 -13.72
CA ASP A 140 -2.78 -21.24 -13.42
C ASP A 140 -1.95 -21.05 -14.70
N PRO A 141 -0.99 -20.11 -14.76
CA PRO A 141 -0.14 -19.89 -15.93
C PRO A 141 0.63 -21.13 -16.39
N GLU A 142 1.00 -21.98 -15.43
CA GLU A 142 1.75 -23.23 -15.69
C GLU A 142 0.82 -24.43 -15.91
N LYS A 143 -0.50 -24.24 -15.87
CA LYS A 143 -1.53 -25.28 -16.05
C LYS A 143 -1.37 -26.48 -15.11
N GLN A 144 -0.75 -26.29 -13.95
CA GLN A 144 -0.54 -27.34 -12.95
C GLN A 144 -1.80 -27.62 -12.13
N PHE A 145 -2.68 -26.62 -11.98
CA PHE A 145 -3.89 -26.71 -11.17
C PHE A 145 -5.14 -26.36 -11.97
N ARG A 146 -6.19 -27.14 -11.74
CA ARG A 146 -7.54 -26.83 -12.22
C ARG A 146 -8.18 -25.77 -11.32
N ARG A 147 -9.16 -25.03 -11.82
CA ARG A 147 -9.86 -23.97 -11.05
C ARG A 147 -10.39 -24.43 -9.67
N PRO A 148 -11.01 -25.62 -9.52
CA PRO A 148 -11.40 -26.10 -8.20
C PRO A 148 -10.22 -26.35 -7.26
N GLU A 149 -9.08 -26.80 -7.79
CA GLU A 149 -7.86 -26.98 -6.99
C GLU A 149 -7.26 -25.65 -6.57
N ILE A 150 -7.33 -24.62 -7.43
CA ILE A 150 -6.95 -23.24 -7.10
C ILE A 150 -7.80 -22.76 -5.92
N LEU A 151 -9.13 -22.87 -6.03
CA LEU A 151 -10.04 -22.45 -4.95
C LEU A 151 -9.75 -23.20 -3.65
N LEU A 152 -9.59 -24.55 -3.73
CA LEU A 152 -9.28 -25.35 -2.54
C LEU A 152 -8.00 -24.89 -1.84
N ARG A 153 -6.97 -24.50 -2.59
CA ARG A 153 -5.70 -23.98 -2.02
C ARG A 153 -5.93 -22.71 -1.23
N TYR A 154 -6.73 -21.77 -1.77
CA TYR A 154 -7.10 -20.54 -1.04
C TYR A 154 -7.96 -20.85 0.20
N VAL A 155 -8.88 -21.80 0.11
CA VAL A 155 -9.70 -22.23 1.26
C VAL A 155 -8.85 -22.87 2.35
N VAL A 156 -7.88 -23.72 2.00
CA VAL A 156 -6.97 -24.32 2.98
C VAL A 156 -6.10 -23.25 3.66
N TYR A 157 -5.47 -22.39 2.88
CA TYR A 157 -4.68 -21.28 3.42
C TYR A 157 -5.53 -20.36 4.29
N GLY A 158 -6.65 -19.86 3.75
CA GLY A 158 -7.54 -18.95 4.46
C GLY A 158 -8.16 -19.55 5.70
N GLY A 159 -8.56 -20.83 5.64
CA GLY A 159 -9.10 -21.57 6.80
C GLY A 159 -8.09 -21.66 7.95
N ILE A 160 -6.83 -21.99 7.65
CA ILE A 160 -5.76 -22.01 8.66
C ILE A 160 -5.55 -20.60 9.22
N ALA A 161 -5.47 -19.57 8.37
CA ALA A 161 -5.29 -18.20 8.81
C ALA A 161 -6.42 -17.74 9.74
N VAL A 162 -7.68 -18.04 9.41
CA VAL A 162 -8.84 -17.71 10.25
C VAL A 162 -8.79 -18.45 11.58
N ILE A 163 -8.54 -19.76 11.58
CA ILE A 163 -8.46 -20.55 12.82
C ILE A 163 -7.40 -19.99 13.77
N VAL A 164 -6.22 -19.63 13.25
CA VAL A 164 -5.14 -19.06 14.06
C VAL A 164 -5.47 -17.65 14.53
N ALA A 165 -6.12 -16.83 13.71
CA ALA A 165 -6.50 -15.45 14.03
C ALA A 165 -7.69 -15.35 14.98
N LEU A 166 -8.58 -16.36 14.99
CA LEU A 166 -9.88 -16.30 15.65
C LEU A 166 -9.83 -15.96 17.16
N PRO A 167 -8.92 -16.53 17.97
CA PRO A 167 -8.85 -16.21 19.39
C PRO A 167 -8.58 -14.73 19.64
N GLN A 168 -7.66 -14.13 18.86
CA GLN A 168 -7.34 -12.71 18.96
C GLN A 168 -8.48 -11.83 18.46
N LEU A 169 -9.10 -12.18 17.35
CA LEU A 169 -10.19 -11.40 16.78
C LEU A 169 -11.39 -11.37 17.71
N ILE A 170 -11.79 -12.51 18.27
CA ILE A 170 -12.95 -12.59 19.19
C ILE A 170 -12.60 -11.96 20.54
N GLY A 171 -11.45 -12.32 21.12
CA GLY A 171 -11.10 -11.92 22.48
C GLY A 171 -10.80 -10.44 22.65
N PHE A 172 -10.27 -9.81 21.58
CA PHE A 172 -9.79 -8.42 21.67
C PHE A 172 -10.42 -7.51 20.61
N THR A 173 -10.30 -7.84 19.33
CA THR A 173 -10.71 -6.91 18.26
C THR A 173 -12.23 -6.70 18.24
N PHE A 174 -13.01 -7.76 18.28
CA PHE A 174 -14.48 -7.64 18.30
C PHE A 174 -14.98 -7.11 19.63
N ALA A 175 -14.36 -7.49 20.75
CA ALA A 175 -14.74 -6.95 22.05
C ALA A 175 -14.57 -5.41 22.08
N GLN A 176 -13.49 -4.88 21.55
CA GLN A 176 -13.28 -3.43 21.43
C GLN A 176 -14.29 -2.77 20.47
N ALA A 177 -14.56 -3.42 19.31
CA ALA A 177 -15.49 -2.87 18.32
C ALA A 177 -16.94 -2.73 18.82
N PHE A 178 -17.35 -3.56 19.79
CA PHE A 178 -18.70 -3.53 20.35
C PHE A 178 -18.82 -2.80 21.69
N GLN A 179 -17.72 -2.37 22.32
CA GLN A 179 -17.71 -1.67 23.60
C GLN A 179 -17.79 -0.14 23.50
N GLU A 180 -17.65 0.47 22.33
CA GLU A 180 -17.76 1.92 22.20
C GLU A 180 -19.20 2.40 22.35
N GLU A 181 -19.56 2.80 23.55
CA GLU A 181 -20.71 3.65 23.84
C GLU A 181 -20.47 5.04 23.24
N GLY A 182 -21.02 5.31 22.08
CA GLY A 182 -20.89 6.67 21.53
C GLY A 182 -21.15 6.83 20.04
N GLY A 183 -21.74 5.84 19.37
CA GLY A 183 -22.24 6.01 18.00
C GLY A 183 -21.17 6.03 16.89
N ASN A 184 -19.91 5.79 17.20
CA ASN A 184 -18.85 5.61 16.22
C ASN A 184 -18.83 4.17 15.74
N THR A 185 -19.60 3.89 14.70
CA THR A 185 -19.67 2.56 14.10
C THR A 185 -18.37 2.19 13.40
N PHE A 186 -17.78 1.06 13.80
CA PHE A 186 -16.82 0.33 12.97
C PHE A 186 -17.52 -0.10 11.67
N LEU A 187 -16.81 -0.08 10.56
CA LEU A 187 -17.28 -0.50 9.23
C LEU A 187 -18.50 0.30 8.74
N THR A 188 -18.26 1.49 8.29
CA THR A 188 -19.25 2.32 7.59
C THR A 188 -18.93 2.43 6.11
N LEU A 189 -19.95 2.37 5.25
CA LEU A 189 -19.81 2.65 3.84
C LEU A 189 -19.70 4.17 3.65
N GLN A 190 -18.55 4.63 3.18
CA GLN A 190 -18.31 6.04 2.90
C GLN A 190 -17.26 6.17 1.80
N PHE A 191 -17.71 6.54 0.59
CA PHE A 191 -16.81 6.67 -0.54
C PHE A 191 -15.83 7.82 -0.36
N ASN A 192 -14.55 7.53 -0.66
CA ASN A 192 -13.44 8.50 -0.64
C ASN A 192 -13.37 9.29 0.67
N TRP A 193 -13.63 8.62 1.77
CA TRP A 193 -13.86 9.24 3.08
C TRP A 193 -12.63 10.02 3.60
N VAL A 194 -11.42 9.69 3.19
CA VAL A 194 -10.19 10.46 3.54
C VAL A 194 -10.23 11.86 2.93
N ASN A 195 -10.78 11.99 1.73
CA ASN A 195 -11.02 13.26 1.03
C ASN A 195 -12.40 13.87 1.36
N ASN A 196 -13.26 13.10 2.01
CA ASN A 196 -14.63 13.47 2.37
C ASN A 196 -14.95 13.07 3.82
N PRO A 197 -14.20 13.58 4.82
CA PRO A 197 -14.30 13.12 6.20
C PRO A 197 -15.67 13.37 6.83
N GLY A 198 -16.38 14.42 6.40
CA GLY A 198 -17.73 14.74 6.90
C GLY A 198 -18.88 14.08 6.17
N GLY A 199 -18.63 13.35 5.08
CA GLY A 199 -19.70 12.82 4.22
C GLY A 199 -20.46 13.84 3.38
N ASN A 200 -20.08 15.13 3.47
CA ASN A 200 -20.78 16.26 2.83
C ASN A 200 -20.25 16.61 1.43
N GLY A 201 -19.33 15.83 0.93
CA GLY A 201 -18.67 16.02 -0.36
C GLY A 201 -17.16 15.99 -0.28
N MET A 202 -16.53 15.70 -1.41
CA MET A 202 -15.08 15.66 -1.53
C MET A 202 -14.50 17.08 -1.45
N ARG A 203 -13.43 17.27 -0.68
CA ARG A 203 -12.71 18.54 -0.57
C ARG A 203 -11.95 18.88 -1.85
N ASP A 204 -11.38 17.86 -2.48
CA ASP A 204 -10.68 17.95 -3.77
C ASP A 204 -11.34 17.06 -4.81
N LEU A 205 -11.15 17.36 -6.08
CA LEU A 205 -11.46 16.41 -7.15
C LEU A 205 -10.71 15.11 -6.94
N TYR A 206 -11.36 13.98 -7.12
CA TYR A 206 -10.85 12.64 -6.82
C TYR A 206 -9.41 12.38 -7.34
N LEU A 207 -9.21 12.56 -8.64
CA LEU A 207 -7.88 12.33 -9.24
C LEU A 207 -6.84 13.35 -8.77
N TRP A 208 -7.25 14.59 -8.54
CA TRP A 208 -6.37 15.63 -8.02
C TRP A 208 -5.93 15.34 -6.60
N PHE A 209 -6.81 14.84 -5.75
CA PHE A 209 -6.48 14.42 -4.39
C PHE A 209 -5.32 13.43 -4.38
N TYR A 210 -5.40 12.37 -5.19
CA TYR A 210 -4.34 11.36 -5.26
C TYR A 210 -3.06 11.88 -5.90
N LEU A 211 -3.17 12.66 -6.99
CA LEU A 211 -2.00 13.26 -7.62
C LEU A 211 -1.27 14.21 -6.65
N LYS A 212 -2.01 15.01 -5.91
CA LYS A 212 -1.45 15.93 -4.91
C LYS A 212 -0.75 15.18 -3.76
N ASN A 213 -1.38 14.14 -3.25
CA ASN A 213 -0.89 13.38 -2.10
C ASN A 213 0.22 12.38 -2.45
N ILE A 214 0.07 11.61 -3.52
CA ILE A 214 1.04 10.59 -3.95
C ILE A 214 2.08 11.18 -4.90
N GLY A 215 1.66 12.09 -5.79
CA GLY A 215 2.52 12.73 -6.77
C GLY A 215 2.63 11.98 -8.10
N LEU A 216 3.73 12.23 -8.81
CA LEU A 216 4.00 11.65 -10.13
C LEU A 216 3.84 10.12 -10.20
N PRO A 217 4.25 9.33 -9.18
CA PRO A 217 4.06 7.88 -9.20
C PRO A 217 2.60 7.44 -9.39
N PHE A 218 1.62 8.23 -8.94
CA PHE A 218 0.21 7.94 -9.19
C PHE A 218 -0.15 8.04 -10.67
N GLY A 219 0.34 9.07 -11.36
CA GLY A 219 0.17 9.20 -12.82
C GLY A 219 0.87 8.08 -13.59
N ILE A 220 2.10 7.70 -13.17
CA ILE A 220 2.84 6.60 -13.78
C ILE A 220 2.11 5.26 -13.59
N LEU A 221 1.45 5.04 -12.45
CA LEU A 221 0.65 3.83 -12.22
C LEU A 221 -0.42 3.64 -13.30
N TRP A 222 -1.14 4.69 -13.66
CA TRP A 222 -2.16 4.62 -14.71
C TRP A 222 -1.57 4.26 -16.08
N LEU A 223 -0.42 4.83 -16.44
CA LEU A 223 0.30 4.44 -17.66
C LEU A 223 0.75 2.97 -17.59
N THR A 224 1.21 2.55 -16.41
CA THR A 224 1.62 1.16 -16.19
C THR A 224 0.48 0.19 -16.38
N VAL A 225 -0.73 0.51 -15.90
CA VAL A 225 -1.91 -0.35 -16.00
C VAL A 225 -2.31 -0.58 -17.46
N LEU A 226 -2.10 0.39 -18.35
CA LEU A 226 -2.38 0.25 -19.78
C LEU A 226 -1.48 -0.80 -20.47
N GLU A 227 -0.24 -0.97 -19.99
CA GLU A 227 0.74 -1.91 -20.56
C GLU A 227 1.11 -3.07 -19.62
N ILE A 228 0.25 -3.36 -18.65
CA ILE A 228 0.57 -4.31 -17.58
C ILE A 228 0.66 -5.75 -18.09
N ASN A 229 1.74 -6.45 -17.75
CA ASN A 229 1.91 -7.86 -18.08
C ASN A 229 1.12 -8.77 -17.12
N PRO A 230 0.86 -10.05 -17.47
CA PRO A 230 0.05 -10.95 -16.64
C PRO A 230 0.55 -11.11 -15.20
N LYS A 231 1.86 -11.16 -14.99
CA LYS A 231 2.45 -11.28 -13.65
C LYS A 231 2.13 -10.05 -12.79
N ASN A 232 2.38 -8.87 -13.34
CA ASN A 232 2.10 -7.62 -12.64
C ASN A 232 0.60 -7.38 -12.48
N ARG A 233 -0.22 -7.89 -13.42
CA ARG A 233 -1.68 -7.84 -13.34
C ARG A 233 -2.21 -8.60 -12.13
N ARG A 234 -1.60 -9.75 -11.82
CA ARG A 234 -1.91 -10.55 -10.64
C ARG A 234 -1.60 -9.79 -9.35
N ILE A 235 -0.41 -9.20 -9.21
CA ILE A 235 -0.05 -8.37 -8.05
C ILE A 235 -0.98 -7.16 -7.95
N PHE A 236 -1.24 -6.49 -9.08
CA PHE A 236 -2.11 -5.32 -9.13
C PHE A 236 -3.56 -5.65 -8.73
N SER A 237 -4.08 -6.83 -9.08
CA SER A 237 -5.43 -7.23 -8.66
C SER A 237 -5.56 -7.31 -7.14
N GLY A 238 -4.54 -7.80 -6.44
CA GLY A 238 -4.49 -7.76 -4.97
C GLY A 238 -4.49 -6.34 -4.43
N ALA A 239 -3.62 -5.47 -4.97
CA ALA A 239 -3.56 -4.06 -4.57
C ALA A 239 -4.88 -3.34 -4.86
N ALA A 240 -5.51 -3.60 -6.01
CA ALA A 240 -6.76 -2.97 -6.43
C ALA A 240 -7.92 -3.29 -5.47
N VAL A 241 -8.02 -4.54 -4.98
CA VAL A 241 -9.05 -4.91 -4.00
C VAL A 241 -8.81 -4.22 -2.66
N ILE A 242 -7.56 -4.09 -2.20
CA ILE A 242 -7.26 -3.32 -0.99
C ILE A 242 -7.66 -1.85 -1.18
N ILE A 243 -7.28 -1.23 -2.29
CA ILE A 243 -7.62 0.17 -2.60
C ILE A 243 -9.14 0.32 -2.63
N LEU A 244 -9.84 -0.54 -3.37
CA LEU A 244 -11.30 -0.47 -3.48
C LEU A 244 -11.99 -0.59 -2.11
N ALA A 245 -11.56 -1.54 -1.29
CA ALA A 245 -12.11 -1.70 0.04
C ALA A 245 -11.81 -0.47 0.94
N ALA A 246 -10.57 0.04 0.91
CA ALA A 246 -10.19 1.22 1.67
C ALA A 246 -10.87 2.51 1.19
N GLU A 247 -11.29 2.58 -0.07
CA GLU A 247 -12.06 3.70 -0.64
C GLU A 247 -13.53 3.69 -0.27
N LEU A 248 -14.11 2.50 -0.16
CA LEU A 248 -15.54 2.34 0.04
C LEU A 248 -15.94 2.16 1.49
N ILE A 249 -15.01 1.66 2.31
CA ILE A 249 -15.28 1.25 3.68
C ILE A 249 -14.36 2.01 4.63
N ARG A 250 -14.94 2.73 5.55
CA ARG A 250 -14.23 3.25 6.71
C ARG A 250 -14.15 2.13 7.76
N PHE A 251 -12.96 1.59 8.00
CA PHE A 251 -12.75 0.46 8.89
C PHE A 251 -12.76 0.82 10.38
N GLN A 252 -12.41 2.05 10.69
CA GLN A 252 -12.37 2.55 12.07
C GLN A 252 -12.82 4.03 12.12
N PRO A 253 -13.20 4.53 13.28
CA PRO A 253 -13.59 5.94 13.45
C PRO A 253 -12.48 6.93 13.10
N ASN A 254 -11.20 6.54 13.32
CA ASN A 254 -10.06 7.38 13.00
C ASN A 254 -9.77 7.36 11.50
N GLU A 255 -9.76 8.53 10.89
CA GLU A 255 -9.52 8.72 9.45
C GLU A 255 -8.18 8.12 8.97
N TYR A 256 -7.16 8.14 9.82
CA TYR A 256 -5.82 7.70 9.42
C TYR A 256 -5.63 6.18 9.42
N ASP A 257 -6.53 5.43 10.00
CA ASP A 257 -6.38 3.99 10.07
C ASP A 257 -6.55 3.31 8.70
N ASN A 258 -7.39 3.84 7.83
CA ASN A 258 -7.47 3.34 6.45
C ASN A 258 -6.19 3.64 5.64
N ASN A 259 -5.44 4.71 5.97
CA ASN A 259 -4.18 4.99 5.30
C ASN A 259 -3.19 3.84 5.43
N LYS A 260 -3.26 3.06 6.52
CA LYS A 260 -2.43 1.86 6.71
C LYS A 260 -2.69 0.81 5.61
N LEU A 261 -3.94 0.68 5.16
CA LEU A 261 -4.30 -0.19 4.04
C LEU A 261 -3.81 0.39 2.71
N PHE A 262 -3.99 1.69 2.50
CA PHE A 262 -3.49 2.36 1.30
C PHE A 262 -1.98 2.25 1.16
N TYR A 263 -1.20 2.39 2.22
CA TYR A 263 0.26 2.26 2.16
C TYR A 263 0.69 0.84 1.73
N LEU A 264 0.04 -0.19 2.25
CA LEU A 264 0.33 -1.58 1.84
C LEU A 264 -0.06 -1.81 0.37
N ALA A 265 -1.23 -1.34 -0.06
CA ALA A 265 -1.64 -1.42 -1.45
C ALA A 265 -0.68 -0.64 -2.36
N TRP A 266 -0.26 0.55 -1.92
CA TRP A 266 0.66 1.38 -2.66
C TRP A 266 2.05 0.74 -2.78
N MET A 267 2.53 0.06 -1.76
CA MET A 267 3.77 -0.72 -1.83
C MET A 267 3.71 -1.77 -2.95
N LEU A 268 2.58 -2.49 -3.08
CA LEU A 268 2.37 -3.44 -4.18
C LEU A 268 2.30 -2.72 -5.54
N CYS A 269 1.64 -1.57 -5.61
CA CYS A 269 1.60 -0.74 -6.82
C CYS A 269 3.00 -0.25 -7.22
N CYS A 270 3.85 0.13 -6.26
CA CYS A 270 5.23 0.53 -6.53
C CYS A 270 6.04 -0.60 -7.17
N MET A 271 5.83 -1.86 -6.79
CA MET A 271 6.48 -3.01 -7.44
C MET A 271 6.08 -3.11 -8.93
N VAL A 272 4.79 -2.88 -9.22
CA VAL A 272 4.26 -2.90 -10.59
C VAL A 272 4.81 -1.75 -11.42
N VAL A 273 4.83 -0.54 -10.84
CA VAL A 273 5.42 0.67 -11.46
C VAL A 273 6.91 0.49 -11.73
N ALA A 274 7.67 -0.03 -10.76
CA ALA A 274 9.11 -0.25 -10.92
C ALA A 274 9.43 -1.20 -12.09
N ASN A 275 8.66 -2.28 -12.23
CA ASN A 275 8.80 -3.20 -13.36
C ASN A 275 8.52 -2.51 -14.72
N TRP A 276 7.53 -1.63 -14.78
CA TRP A 276 7.21 -0.88 -16.00
C TRP A 276 8.30 0.17 -16.31
N VAL A 277 8.75 0.93 -15.31
CA VAL A 277 9.84 1.91 -15.45
C VAL A 277 11.10 1.23 -15.98
N LYS A 278 11.46 0.03 -15.46
CA LYS A 278 12.56 -0.78 -16.00
C LYS A 278 12.35 -1.09 -17.49
N LYS A 279 11.14 -1.49 -17.88
CA LYS A 279 10.82 -1.77 -19.30
C LYS A 279 10.95 -0.52 -20.18
N ILE A 280 10.48 0.63 -19.70
CA ILE A 280 10.66 1.91 -20.41
C ILE A 280 12.12 2.28 -20.51
N TRP A 281 12.90 2.14 -19.44
CA TRP A 281 14.34 2.37 -19.45
C TRP A 281 15.07 1.55 -20.52
N GLU A 282 14.70 0.27 -20.68
CA GLU A 282 15.25 -0.59 -21.73
C GLU A 282 14.85 -0.13 -23.14
N ARG A 283 13.62 0.32 -23.32
CA ARG A 283 13.14 0.88 -24.61
C ARG A 283 13.87 2.17 -25.01
N LEU A 284 14.30 2.95 -24.03
CA LEU A 284 14.97 4.23 -24.24
C LEU A 284 16.49 4.11 -24.47
N LYS A 285 17.06 2.90 -24.62
CA LYS A 285 18.51 2.68 -24.77
C LYS A 285 19.16 3.51 -25.89
N GLY A 286 18.47 3.74 -27.00
CA GLY A 286 18.96 4.52 -28.14
C GLY A 286 18.71 6.03 -28.06
N MET A 287 17.98 6.52 -27.06
CA MET A 287 17.59 7.93 -26.97
C MET A 287 18.71 8.81 -26.42
N ARG A 288 19.08 9.86 -27.15
CA ARG A 288 19.93 10.92 -26.61
C ARG A 288 19.19 11.64 -25.45
N GLY A 289 19.87 11.86 -24.35
CA GLY A 289 19.28 12.54 -23.19
C GLY A 289 18.46 11.63 -22.25
N ARG A 290 18.44 10.31 -22.45
CA ARG A 290 17.72 9.37 -21.53
C ARG A 290 18.15 9.50 -20.07
N TYR A 291 19.43 9.79 -19.82
CA TYR A 291 19.93 10.00 -18.45
C TYR A 291 19.40 11.30 -17.83
N ALA A 292 19.29 12.38 -18.62
CA ALA A 292 18.68 13.61 -18.16
C ALA A 292 17.18 13.40 -17.83
N LEU A 293 16.45 12.69 -18.70
CA LEU A 293 15.07 12.33 -18.45
C LEU A 293 14.93 11.48 -17.17
N ALA A 294 15.80 10.49 -16.98
CA ALA A 294 15.78 9.66 -15.77
C ALA A 294 16.08 10.48 -14.51
N ALA A 295 17.06 11.38 -14.56
CA ALA A 295 17.39 12.27 -13.45
C ALA A 295 16.21 13.20 -13.09
N MET A 296 15.60 13.83 -14.10
CA MET A 296 14.42 14.68 -13.91
C MET A 296 13.24 13.89 -13.31
N THR A 297 12.99 12.68 -13.81
CA THR A 297 11.94 11.81 -13.29
C THR A 297 12.24 11.39 -11.85
N ALA A 298 13.48 11.02 -11.56
CA ALA A 298 13.90 10.65 -10.20
C ALA A 298 13.72 11.83 -9.23
N VAL A 299 14.14 13.03 -9.61
CA VAL A 299 13.91 14.23 -8.81
C VAL A 299 12.40 14.45 -8.58
N ALA A 300 11.58 14.42 -9.63
CA ALA A 300 10.15 14.63 -9.52
C ALA A 300 9.43 13.57 -8.64
N VAL A 301 9.93 12.32 -8.65
CA VAL A 301 9.36 11.23 -7.85
C VAL A 301 9.83 11.28 -6.40
N PHE A 302 11.12 11.48 -6.18
CA PHE A 302 11.75 11.29 -4.86
C PHE A 302 12.00 12.59 -4.08
N LEU A 303 11.89 13.77 -4.70
CA LEU A 303 12.19 15.05 -4.04
C LEU A 303 11.42 15.20 -2.72
N SER A 304 10.10 14.99 -2.73
CA SER A 304 9.27 15.12 -1.54
C SER A 304 9.69 14.17 -0.41
N ALA A 305 10.02 12.91 -0.77
CA ALA A 305 10.50 11.94 0.22
C ALA A 305 11.88 12.31 0.75
N GLY A 306 12.79 12.76 -0.13
CA GLY A 306 14.13 13.23 0.26
C GLY A 306 14.07 14.42 1.20
N LEU A 307 13.20 15.38 0.93
CA LEU A 307 13.00 16.56 1.79
C LEU A 307 12.40 16.17 3.17
N SER A 308 11.44 15.23 3.18
CA SER A 308 10.88 14.72 4.43
C SER A 308 11.95 14.02 5.28
N ILE A 309 12.78 13.18 4.67
CA ILE A 309 13.88 12.50 5.37
C ILE A 309 14.91 13.51 5.88
N SER A 310 15.31 14.46 5.03
CA SER A 310 16.27 15.51 5.41
C SER A 310 15.79 16.30 6.63
N ARG A 311 14.51 16.65 6.68
CA ARG A 311 13.92 17.34 7.81
C ARG A 311 13.93 16.52 9.10
N GLU A 312 13.64 15.23 9.02
CA GLU A 312 13.64 14.36 10.21
C GLU A 312 15.06 14.08 10.76
N CYS A 313 16.10 14.39 9.97
CA CYS A 313 17.49 14.25 10.38
C CYS A 313 18.09 15.51 11.01
N VAL A 314 17.38 16.65 10.99
CA VAL A 314 17.78 17.93 11.59
C VAL A 314 17.05 18.16 12.90
#